data_e87f20366e62d5eab156dc289c636967
#
_entry.id   e87f20366e62d5eab156dc289c636967
#
_cell.length_a   1.000
_cell.length_b   1.000
_cell.length_c   1.000
_cell.angle_alpha   90.00
_cell.angle_beta   90.00
_cell.angle_gamma   90.00
#
_symmetry.space_group_name_H-M   'P 1'
#
loop_
_entity.id
_entity.type
_entity.pdbx_description
1 polymer ?
#
loop_
_entity_poly.entity_id
_entity_poly.type
_entity_poly.pdbx_seq_one_letter_code
_entity_poly.pdbx_strand_id
1 'polypeptide(L)'
;MASAHKSAWKNPSYLQSSFGIFMFFCSWGIWWSFFSRWLTDPTHGLGMTSAQQGQIYSINSLATLIIMFAYGTIQDQLGIKRKLVIFVSAVAACVGPFVQFVYAPMLQAGGTTRFIGVLIGSIVLSAGFMAGCSLFEAVTERYSRKFGFEYGQSRAWGSFGYAIVALCAGFLFNINPMLNFWVGSICGLGMLCVYAFWVPAEQKEELKKEADPNAAPNNPSFKEMIAVLKMPTLWVLIVFMLLTNTFYTVFDQQMFPNYYASLFPTTEIGNATYGTLNSFQVFLESAMMGIVPIIMKKIGVRNSLLLGATVMFLRIGLCGVFHDPVTVSIVKLFHSIEVPLFCLPAFRYFTLHFDTKLSATLYMVGFQIASQVGQVIFSTPLGSLHDHLGDRPTFFTISGIVLAALIYGIFVIKKDDQEVGGDPFYTDKQLKAMEASKA
;
A
#
# COMPACT_ATOMS: atom_id res chain seq x y z
N MET A 1 -32.96 -3.51 -16.66
CA MET A 1 -33.43 -2.11 -16.47
C MET A 1 -32.18 -1.25 -16.24
N ALA A 2 -31.85 -0.41 -17.20
CA ALA A 2 -30.72 0.52 -17.08
C ALA A 2 -31.11 1.62 -16.08
N SER A 3 -30.53 1.59 -14.89
CA SER A 3 -30.67 2.71 -13.96
C SER A 3 -29.94 3.90 -14.56
N ALA A 4 -30.67 5.01 -14.76
CA ALA A 4 -30.10 6.26 -15.18
C ALA A 4 -28.91 6.61 -14.26
N HIS A 5 -27.69 6.60 -14.81
CA HIS A 5 -26.50 7.06 -14.10
C HIS A 5 -26.69 8.53 -13.70
N LYS A 6 -27.19 8.75 -12.48
CA LYS A 6 -27.10 10.09 -11.88
C LYS A 6 -25.62 10.46 -11.87
N SER A 7 -25.29 11.66 -12.38
CA SER A 7 -23.92 12.16 -12.34
C SER A 7 -23.33 11.93 -10.94
N ALA A 8 -22.19 11.26 -10.85
CA ALA A 8 -21.52 10.92 -9.57
C ALA A 8 -21.37 12.16 -8.67
N TRP A 9 -21.13 13.34 -9.27
CA TRP A 9 -21.03 14.63 -8.59
C TRP A 9 -22.31 15.10 -7.88
N LYS A 10 -23.49 14.51 -8.17
CA LYS A 10 -24.75 14.78 -7.49
C LYS A 10 -25.05 13.79 -6.37
N ASN A 11 -24.17 12.83 -6.12
CA ASN A 11 -24.32 11.82 -5.07
C ASN A 11 -23.54 12.27 -3.81
N PRO A 12 -24.21 12.62 -2.70
CA PRO A 12 -23.53 13.10 -1.49
C PRO A 12 -22.62 12.02 -0.86
N SER A 13 -23.00 10.74 -0.99
CA SER A 13 -22.16 9.63 -0.48
C SER A 13 -20.90 9.46 -1.30
N TYR A 14 -20.94 9.66 -2.62
CA TYR A 14 -19.75 9.73 -3.47
C TYR A 14 -18.83 10.88 -3.06
N LEU A 15 -19.39 12.07 -2.88
CA LEU A 15 -18.59 13.26 -2.51
C LEU A 15 -17.93 13.08 -1.15
N GLN A 16 -18.66 12.55 -0.15
CA GLN A 16 -18.09 12.29 1.17
C GLN A 16 -16.96 11.24 1.11
N SER A 17 -17.19 10.12 0.42
CA SER A 17 -16.20 9.04 0.29
C SER A 17 -14.97 9.51 -0.48
N SER A 18 -15.16 10.25 -1.60
CA SER A 18 -14.08 10.77 -2.41
C SER A 18 -13.24 11.81 -1.67
N PHE A 19 -13.89 12.73 -0.96
CA PHE A 19 -13.18 13.69 -0.12
C PHE A 19 -12.47 13.02 1.05
N GLY A 20 -13.12 12.06 1.71
CA GLY A 20 -12.54 11.32 2.82
C GLY A 20 -11.28 10.56 2.42
N ILE A 21 -11.32 9.81 1.31
CA ILE A 21 -10.17 9.06 0.84
C ILE A 21 -9.06 9.97 0.31
N PHE A 22 -9.42 11.10 -0.34
CA PHE A 22 -8.48 12.14 -0.74
C PHE A 22 -7.71 12.70 0.47
N MET A 23 -8.44 13.17 1.50
CA MET A 23 -7.84 13.73 2.71
C MET A 23 -7.04 12.69 3.49
N PHE A 24 -7.46 11.42 3.50
CA PHE A 24 -6.72 10.34 4.12
C PHE A 24 -5.34 10.15 3.46
N PHE A 25 -5.32 10.07 2.13
CA PHE A 25 -4.06 9.90 1.40
C PHE A 25 -3.19 11.16 1.40
N CYS A 26 -3.78 12.35 1.48
CA CYS A 26 -3.04 13.59 1.76
C CYS A 26 -2.40 13.55 3.15
N SER A 27 -3.18 13.20 4.17
CA SER A 27 -2.71 13.11 5.56
C SER A 27 -1.57 12.09 5.72
N TRP A 28 -1.64 10.97 5.02
CA TRP A 28 -0.63 9.92 5.08
C TRP A 28 0.57 10.21 4.18
N GLY A 29 0.33 10.52 2.90
CA GLY A 29 1.36 10.64 1.87
C GLY A 29 2.37 11.75 2.14
N ILE A 30 1.93 12.87 2.75
CA ILE A 30 2.81 14.02 3.00
C ILE A 30 4.01 13.68 3.90
N TRP A 31 3.83 12.87 4.93
CA TRP A 31 4.89 12.50 5.84
C TRP A 31 5.46 11.10 5.55
N TRP A 32 4.64 10.17 5.04
CA TRP A 32 5.10 8.80 4.77
C TRP A 32 6.15 8.74 3.67
N SER A 33 6.01 9.54 2.62
CA SER A 33 6.99 9.60 1.53
C SER A 33 8.39 10.06 1.99
N PHE A 34 8.47 10.77 3.11
CA PHE A 34 9.72 11.23 3.72
C PHE A 34 10.00 10.61 5.09
N PHE A 35 9.23 9.61 5.52
CA PHE A 35 9.39 8.99 6.83
C PHE A 35 10.77 8.34 6.99
N SER A 36 11.24 7.64 5.97
CA SER A 36 12.60 7.08 5.92
C SER A 36 13.67 8.16 6.09
N ARG A 37 13.55 9.24 5.33
CA ARG A 37 14.46 10.40 5.41
C ARG A 37 14.44 11.02 6.81
N TRP A 38 13.25 11.23 7.38
CA TRP A 38 13.12 11.77 8.72
C TRP A 38 13.79 10.88 9.78
N LEU A 39 13.75 9.57 9.64
CA LEU A 39 14.42 8.68 10.58
C LEU A 39 15.94 8.73 10.44
N THR A 40 16.50 8.82 9.23
CA THR A 40 17.92 8.55 8.98
C THR A 40 18.75 9.78 8.64
N ASP A 41 18.14 10.87 8.15
CA ASP A 41 18.88 12.10 7.80
C ASP A 41 19.52 12.70 9.07
N PRO A 42 20.87 12.88 9.12
CA PRO A 42 21.53 13.41 10.28
C PRO A 42 21.34 14.92 10.46
N THR A 43 20.95 15.64 9.40
CA THR A 43 20.84 17.11 9.41
C THR A 43 19.43 17.56 9.72
N HIS A 44 18.43 16.97 9.06
CA HIS A 44 17.03 17.36 9.16
C HIS A 44 16.17 16.30 9.88
N GLY A 45 16.73 15.12 10.16
CA GLY A 45 16.00 13.99 10.76
C GLY A 45 16.56 13.58 12.13
N LEU A 46 16.38 12.31 12.45
CA LEU A 46 16.81 11.73 13.73
C LEU A 46 18.22 11.11 13.69
N GLY A 47 18.86 11.01 12.51
CA GLY A 47 20.18 10.42 12.34
C GLY A 47 20.28 8.94 12.73
N MET A 48 19.21 8.18 12.59
CA MET A 48 19.18 6.75 12.91
C MET A 48 19.91 5.94 11.86
N THR A 49 20.47 4.78 12.26
CA THR A 49 21.04 3.82 11.32
C THR A 49 19.94 3.11 10.52
N SER A 50 20.31 2.52 9.38
CA SER A 50 19.38 1.75 8.55
C SER A 50 18.84 0.53 9.27
N ALA A 51 19.62 -0.09 10.17
CA ALA A 51 19.15 -1.18 11.03
C ALA A 51 18.05 -0.71 12.00
N GLN A 52 18.24 0.46 12.65
CA GLN A 52 17.24 1.05 13.54
C GLN A 52 15.97 1.43 12.79
N GLN A 53 16.09 2.01 11.62
CA GLN A 53 14.98 2.26 10.72
C GLN A 53 14.26 0.94 10.36
N GLY A 54 15.00 -0.07 9.95
CA GLY A 54 14.47 -1.40 9.63
C GLY A 54 13.69 -2.02 10.80
N GLN A 55 14.17 -1.86 12.04
CA GLN A 55 13.45 -2.26 13.25
C GLN A 55 12.09 -1.55 13.38
N ILE A 56 12.04 -0.24 13.15
CA ILE A 56 10.80 0.54 13.20
C ILE A 56 9.81 0.01 12.17
N TYR A 57 10.25 -0.21 10.92
CA TYR A 57 9.39 -0.75 9.87
C TYR A 57 8.94 -2.18 10.16
N SER A 58 9.81 -3.05 10.70
CA SER A 58 9.44 -4.41 11.12
C SER A 58 8.35 -4.39 12.20
N ILE A 59 8.50 -3.54 13.22
CA ILE A 59 7.53 -3.44 14.32
C ILE A 59 6.24 -2.77 13.83
N ASN A 60 6.31 -1.76 12.96
CA ASN A 60 5.15 -1.17 12.30
C ASN A 60 4.34 -2.24 11.53
N SER A 61 5.02 -3.10 10.78
CA SER A 61 4.35 -4.15 10.02
C SER A 61 3.70 -5.20 10.91
N LEU A 62 4.37 -5.57 12.01
CA LEU A 62 3.79 -6.47 13.01
C LEU A 62 2.56 -5.85 13.69
N ALA A 63 2.64 -4.58 14.10
CA ALA A 63 1.52 -3.85 14.67
C ALA A 63 0.37 -3.72 13.67
N THR A 64 0.68 -3.45 12.39
CA THR A 64 -0.30 -3.38 11.31
C THR A 64 -1.07 -4.69 11.16
N LEU A 65 -0.38 -5.84 11.16
CA LEU A 65 -1.02 -7.15 11.10
C LEU A 65 -2.02 -7.34 12.24
N ILE A 66 -1.61 -7.06 13.48
CA ILE A 66 -2.45 -7.22 14.66
C ILE A 66 -3.68 -6.30 14.57
N ILE A 67 -3.48 -5.04 14.20
CA ILE A 67 -4.55 -4.04 14.12
C ILE A 67 -5.50 -4.31 12.96
N MET A 68 -5.01 -4.78 11.81
CA MET A 68 -5.89 -5.19 10.70
C MET A 68 -6.86 -6.29 11.11
N PHE A 69 -6.40 -7.29 11.88
CA PHE A 69 -7.27 -8.32 12.43
C PHE A 69 -8.29 -7.74 13.42
N ALA A 70 -7.85 -6.83 14.31
CA ALA A 70 -8.74 -6.16 15.24
C ALA A 70 -9.81 -5.33 14.52
N TYR A 71 -9.43 -4.57 13.49
CA TYR A 71 -10.37 -3.77 12.69
C TYR A 71 -11.35 -4.67 11.93
N GLY A 72 -10.89 -5.78 11.34
CA GLY A 72 -11.75 -6.77 10.70
C GLY A 72 -12.79 -7.31 11.67
N THR A 73 -12.37 -7.77 12.84
CA THR A 73 -13.27 -8.29 13.88
C THR A 73 -14.28 -7.24 14.37
N ILE A 74 -13.85 -5.99 14.54
CA ILE A 74 -14.74 -4.88 14.93
C ILE A 74 -15.77 -4.60 13.82
N GLN A 75 -15.37 -4.63 12.56
CA GLN A 75 -16.27 -4.42 11.43
C GLN A 75 -17.30 -5.55 11.30
N ASP A 76 -16.88 -6.80 11.53
CA ASP A 76 -17.76 -7.96 11.44
C ASP A 76 -18.82 -7.97 12.53
N GLN A 77 -18.45 -7.65 13.76
CA GLN A 77 -19.37 -7.65 14.91
C GLN A 77 -20.30 -6.45 14.94
N LEU A 78 -19.93 -5.35 14.36
CA LEU A 78 -20.56 -4.06 14.59
C LEU A 78 -21.07 -3.36 13.31
N GLY A 79 -20.88 -3.92 12.13
CA GLY A 79 -21.16 -3.28 10.83
C GLY A 79 -20.15 -2.16 10.50
N ILE A 80 -20.40 -1.39 9.41
CA ILE A 80 -19.55 -0.21 9.17
C ILE A 80 -19.80 0.80 10.27
N LYS A 81 -18.87 0.91 11.20
CA LYS A 81 -19.06 1.90 12.26
C LYS A 81 -18.35 3.18 11.89
N ARG A 82 -19.17 4.16 11.59
CA ARG A 82 -18.79 5.55 11.57
C ARG A 82 -17.87 5.91 12.75
N LYS A 83 -18.08 5.34 13.94
CA LYS A 83 -17.22 5.51 15.11
C LYS A 83 -15.78 5.09 14.86
N LEU A 84 -15.54 3.99 14.14
CA LEU A 84 -14.18 3.54 13.80
C LEU A 84 -13.53 4.47 12.77
N VAL A 85 -14.27 4.92 11.76
CA VAL A 85 -13.77 5.92 10.79
C VAL A 85 -13.44 7.24 11.49
N ILE A 86 -14.28 7.71 12.42
CA ILE A 86 -14.05 8.91 13.23
C ILE A 86 -12.81 8.71 14.11
N PHE A 87 -12.64 7.55 14.74
CA PHE A 87 -11.47 7.24 15.55
C PHE A 87 -10.18 7.30 14.72
N VAL A 88 -10.13 6.64 13.56
CA VAL A 88 -8.96 6.68 12.67
C VAL A 88 -8.68 8.10 12.18
N SER A 89 -9.75 8.86 11.86
CA SER A 89 -9.62 10.28 11.47
C SER A 89 -9.06 11.15 12.60
N ALA A 90 -9.44 10.87 13.87
CA ALA A 90 -8.91 11.56 15.03
C ALA A 90 -7.43 11.23 15.26
N VAL A 91 -7.03 9.96 15.09
CA VAL A 91 -5.62 9.57 15.17
C VAL A 91 -4.81 10.28 14.08
N ALA A 92 -5.32 10.35 12.85
CA ALA A 92 -4.67 11.08 11.76
C ALA A 92 -4.57 12.59 12.05
N ALA A 93 -5.61 13.21 12.64
CA ALA A 93 -5.57 14.60 13.06
C ALA A 93 -4.52 14.88 14.15
N CYS A 94 -4.17 13.88 14.94
CA CYS A 94 -3.19 14.00 16.04
C CYS A 94 -1.75 13.64 15.62
N VAL A 95 -1.47 13.27 14.36
CA VAL A 95 -0.13 12.76 13.96
C VAL A 95 0.99 13.78 14.18
N GLY A 96 0.77 15.05 13.88
CA GLY A 96 1.78 16.11 14.08
C GLY A 96 2.14 16.31 15.56
N PRO A 97 1.15 16.63 16.44
CA PRO A 97 1.41 16.72 17.88
C PRO A 97 1.99 15.43 18.46
N PHE A 98 1.50 14.27 18.06
CA PHE A 98 2.03 12.99 18.52
C PHE A 98 3.49 12.80 18.15
N VAL A 99 3.84 13.04 16.89
CA VAL A 99 5.23 12.86 16.42
C VAL A 99 6.14 13.89 17.11
N GLN A 100 5.75 15.16 17.14
CA GLN A 100 6.60 16.23 17.66
C GLN A 100 6.83 16.13 19.17
N PHE A 101 5.78 15.83 19.95
CA PHE A 101 5.86 15.93 21.42
C PHE A 101 6.04 14.59 22.13
N VAL A 102 5.79 13.46 21.43
CA VAL A 102 5.88 12.14 22.04
C VAL A 102 6.87 11.27 21.28
N TYR A 103 6.64 11.02 20.01
CA TYR A 103 7.37 10.00 19.27
C TYR A 103 8.83 10.39 19.02
N ALA A 104 9.10 11.58 18.48
CA ALA A 104 10.46 12.03 18.19
C ALA A 104 11.33 12.14 19.47
N PRO A 105 10.86 12.74 20.60
CA PRO A 105 11.62 12.76 21.82
C PRO A 105 11.95 11.37 22.39
N MET A 106 11.01 10.43 22.31
CA MET A 106 11.25 9.05 22.77
C MET A 106 12.27 8.32 21.90
N LEU A 107 12.22 8.53 20.57
CA LEU A 107 13.19 7.95 19.64
C LEU A 107 14.60 8.50 19.89
N GLN A 108 14.73 9.77 20.20
CA GLN A 108 16.02 10.43 20.50
C GLN A 108 16.62 10.04 21.85
N ALA A 109 15.78 9.72 22.82
CA ALA A 109 16.23 9.40 24.19
C ALA A 109 17.12 8.16 24.30
N GLY A 110 17.04 7.23 23.33
CA GLY A 110 17.83 5.99 23.34
C GLY A 110 17.34 4.92 24.32
N GLY A 111 18.03 3.79 24.36
CA GLY A 111 17.78 2.70 25.31
C GLY A 111 16.33 2.20 25.37
N THR A 112 15.84 1.92 26.57
CA THR A 112 14.48 1.43 26.82
C THR A 112 13.41 2.43 26.38
N THR A 113 13.65 3.74 26.57
CA THR A 113 12.70 4.79 26.15
C THR A 113 12.49 4.78 24.65
N ARG A 114 13.58 4.62 23.86
CA ARG A 114 13.47 4.46 22.39
C ARG A 114 12.63 3.24 22.05
N PHE A 115 12.89 2.10 22.68
CA PHE A 115 12.13 0.87 22.40
C PHE A 115 10.63 1.03 22.70
N ILE A 116 10.28 1.63 23.83
CA ILE A 116 8.88 1.95 24.17
C ILE A 116 8.30 2.94 23.14
N GLY A 117 9.07 3.94 22.75
CA GLY A 117 8.68 4.90 21.70
C GLY A 117 8.35 4.20 20.37
N VAL A 118 9.20 3.26 19.95
CA VAL A 118 8.95 2.46 18.74
C VAL A 118 7.65 1.67 18.86
N LEU A 119 7.38 1.03 20.00
CA LEU A 119 6.13 0.29 20.21
C LEU A 119 4.90 1.19 20.15
N ILE A 120 4.91 2.30 20.89
CA ILE A 120 3.79 3.26 20.91
C ILE A 120 3.59 3.87 19.53
N GLY A 121 4.68 4.31 18.88
CA GLY A 121 4.65 4.88 17.52
C GLY A 121 4.10 3.88 16.52
N SER A 122 4.56 2.63 16.57
CA SER A 122 4.07 1.57 15.67
C SER A 122 2.57 1.30 15.85
N ILE A 123 2.07 1.27 17.07
CA ILE A 123 0.63 1.09 17.33
C ILE A 123 -0.17 2.28 16.78
N VAL A 124 0.24 3.51 17.09
CA VAL A 124 -0.49 4.73 16.69
C VAL A 124 -0.45 4.91 15.17
N LEU A 125 0.74 4.81 14.54
CA LEU A 125 0.89 5.00 13.10
C LEU A 125 0.22 3.87 12.31
N SER A 126 0.30 2.62 12.79
CA SER A 126 -0.38 1.50 12.15
C SER A 126 -1.90 1.62 12.27
N ALA A 127 -2.42 1.99 13.43
CA ALA A 127 -3.86 2.17 13.63
C ALA A 127 -4.41 3.33 12.78
N GLY A 128 -3.71 4.45 12.75
CA GLY A 128 -4.14 5.64 12.03
C GLY A 128 -3.98 5.54 10.50
N PHE A 129 -2.95 4.84 10.03
CA PHE A 129 -2.56 4.95 8.62
C PHE A 129 -2.46 3.60 7.90
N MET A 130 -1.61 2.65 8.32
CA MET A 130 -1.44 1.40 7.59
C MET A 130 -2.70 0.53 7.60
N ALA A 131 -3.21 0.20 8.78
CA ALA A 131 -4.48 -0.51 8.92
C ALA A 131 -5.68 0.41 8.60
N GLY A 132 -5.54 1.71 8.86
CA GLY A 132 -6.51 2.74 8.47
C GLY A 132 -6.77 2.79 6.97
N CYS A 133 -5.75 2.58 6.13
CA CYS A 133 -5.88 2.52 4.67
C CYS A 133 -6.88 1.43 4.25
N SER A 134 -6.67 0.21 4.73
CA SER A 134 -7.58 -0.91 4.46
C SER A 134 -9.01 -0.63 4.94
N LEU A 135 -9.16 0.05 6.09
CA LEU A 135 -10.47 0.46 6.59
C LEU A 135 -11.16 1.46 5.65
N PHE A 136 -10.46 2.53 5.23
CA PHE A 136 -11.04 3.54 4.34
C PHE A 136 -11.38 2.99 2.97
N GLU A 137 -10.55 2.10 2.44
CA GLU A 137 -10.82 1.41 1.17
C GLU A 137 -12.06 0.50 1.29
N ALA A 138 -12.17 -0.28 2.35
CA ALA A 138 -13.32 -1.16 2.60
C ALA A 138 -14.63 -0.37 2.79
N VAL A 139 -14.58 0.75 3.52
CA VAL A 139 -15.74 1.64 3.73
C VAL A 139 -16.18 2.28 2.40
N THR A 140 -15.21 2.79 1.63
CA THR A 140 -15.50 3.43 0.33
C THR A 140 -16.10 2.42 -0.66
N GLU A 141 -15.55 1.20 -0.71
CA GLU A 141 -16.03 0.13 -1.58
C GLU A 141 -17.48 -0.28 -1.19
N ARG A 142 -17.75 -0.43 0.10
CA ARG A 142 -19.08 -0.77 0.59
C ARG A 142 -20.10 0.34 0.31
N TYR A 143 -19.72 1.61 0.49
CA TYR A 143 -20.56 2.75 0.15
C TYR A 143 -20.83 2.83 -1.36
N SER A 144 -19.84 2.52 -2.19
CA SER A 144 -20.01 2.50 -3.64
C SER A 144 -21.09 1.53 -4.09
N ARG A 145 -21.07 0.30 -3.58
CA ARG A 145 -22.11 -0.71 -3.87
C ARG A 145 -23.49 -0.31 -3.34
N LYS A 146 -23.53 0.30 -2.15
CA LYS A 146 -24.78 0.59 -1.45
C LYS A 146 -25.47 1.84 -1.98
N PHE A 147 -24.69 2.87 -2.33
CA PHE A 147 -25.20 4.18 -2.76
C PHE A 147 -25.05 4.43 -4.27
N GLY A 148 -24.67 3.41 -5.04
CA GLY A 148 -24.73 3.43 -6.50
C GLY A 148 -23.72 4.36 -7.17
N PHE A 149 -22.44 4.31 -6.76
CA PHE A 149 -21.34 4.96 -7.46
C PHE A 149 -20.17 3.98 -7.68
N GLU A 150 -19.26 4.32 -8.57
CA GLU A 150 -18.10 3.48 -8.90
C GLU A 150 -16.98 3.66 -7.88
N TYR A 151 -16.57 2.55 -7.22
CA TYR A 151 -15.47 2.54 -6.25
C TYR A 151 -14.17 3.12 -6.83
N GLY A 152 -13.81 2.70 -8.05
CA GLY A 152 -12.58 3.15 -8.71
C GLY A 152 -12.51 4.66 -8.90
N GLN A 153 -13.64 5.32 -9.19
CA GLN A 153 -13.71 6.78 -9.33
C GLN A 153 -13.44 7.48 -7.99
N SER A 154 -14.00 6.95 -6.89
CA SER A 154 -13.75 7.49 -5.55
C SER A 154 -12.32 7.21 -5.10
N ARG A 155 -11.81 5.99 -5.33
CA ARG A 155 -10.45 5.58 -4.95
C ARG A 155 -9.36 6.38 -5.68
N ALA A 156 -9.60 6.78 -6.92
CA ALA A 156 -8.68 7.59 -7.72
C ALA A 156 -8.32 8.92 -7.05
N TRP A 157 -9.27 9.52 -6.30
CA TRP A 157 -9.01 10.73 -5.51
C TRP A 157 -7.93 10.52 -4.45
N GLY A 158 -7.82 9.32 -3.88
CA GLY A 158 -6.74 8.98 -2.95
C GLY A 158 -5.36 9.03 -3.62
N SER A 159 -5.20 8.41 -4.78
CA SER A 159 -3.92 8.46 -5.54
C SER A 159 -3.57 9.89 -5.95
N PHE A 160 -4.57 10.67 -6.38
CA PHE A 160 -4.38 12.07 -6.72
C PHE A 160 -3.95 12.91 -5.51
N GLY A 161 -4.59 12.70 -4.34
CA GLY A 161 -4.19 13.33 -3.09
C GLY A 161 -2.76 13.01 -2.69
N TYR A 162 -2.39 11.73 -2.74
CA TYR A 162 -1.01 11.31 -2.46
C TYR A 162 0.00 11.98 -3.39
N ALA A 163 -0.27 12.02 -4.70
CA ALA A 163 0.62 12.62 -5.68
C ALA A 163 0.84 14.13 -5.41
N ILE A 164 -0.23 14.88 -5.10
CA ILE A 164 -0.12 16.31 -4.77
C ILE A 164 0.76 16.53 -3.55
N VAL A 165 0.51 15.80 -2.47
CA VAL A 165 1.26 16.03 -1.23
C VAL A 165 2.70 15.53 -1.32
N ALA A 166 2.97 14.46 -2.07
CA ALA A 166 4.33 13.99 -2.33
C ALA A 166 5.18 15.05 -3.05
N LEU A 167 4.57 15.80 -3.97
CA LEU A 167 5.25 16.93 -4.63
C LEU A 167 5.68 18.00 -3.63
N CYS A 168 4.83 18.35 -2.67
CA CYS A 168 5.10 19.36 -1.65
C CYS A 168 6.04 18.86 -0.54
N ALA A 169 6.03 17.55 -0.28
CA ALA A 169 6.67 16.95 0.89
C ALA A 169 8.19 17.23 0.94
N GLY A 170 8.89 17.17 -0.20
CA GLY A 170 10.32 17.42 -0.25
C GLY A 170 10.70 18.87 0.06
N PHE A 171 9.91 19.82 -0.41
CA PHE A 171 10.12 21.25 -0.13
C PHE A 171 9.85 21.56 1.34
N LEU A 172 8.78 21.04 1.91
CA LEU A 172 8.44 21.22 3.32
C LEU A 172 9.46 20.54 4.23
N PHE A 173 9.96 19.36 3.85
CA PHE A 173 10.98 18.63 4.58
C PHE A 173 12.28 19.45 4.71
N ASN A 174 12.68 20.13 3.65
CA ASN A 174 13.88 20.99 3.66
C ASN A 174 13.73 22.22 4.57
N ILE A 175 12.52 22.74 4.75
CA ILE A 175 12.27 23.85 5.68
C ILE A 175 12.27 23.32 7.12
N ASN A 176 11.45 22.33 7.40
CA ASN A 176 11.38 21.62 8.67
C ASN A 176 10.60 20.30 8.49
N PRO A 177 11.19 19.14 8.78
CA PRO A 177 10.51 17.84 8.64
C PRO A 177 9.20 17.72 9.40
N MET A 178 9.05 18.45 10.51
CA MET A 178 7.81 18.43 11.30
C MET A 178 6.63 19.02 10.54
N LEU A 179 6.87 19.91 9.56
CA LEU A 179 5.80 20.47 8.73
C LEU A 179 5.03 19.39 7.98
N ASN A 180 5.70 18.33 7.52
CA ASN A 180 5.04 17.21 6.86
C ASN A 180 4.00 16.54 7.78
N PHE A 181 4.35 16.34 9.05
CA PHE A 181 3.43 15.75 10.04
C PHE A 181 2.30 16.72 10.42
N TRP A 182 2.58 18.03 10.54
CA TRP A 182 1.55 19.03 10.83
C TRP A 182 0.56 19.22 9.68
N VAL A 183 1.03 19.24 8.43
CA VAL A 183 0.14 19.25 7.25
C VAL A 183 -0.68 17.96 7.21
N GLY A 184 -0.08 16.81 7.55
CA GLY A 184 -0.80 15.55 7.74
C GLY A 184 -1.92 15.67 8.76
N SER A 185 -1.67 16.33 9.91
CA SER A 185 -2.69 16.60 10.93
C SER A 185 -3.81 17.49 10.43
N ILE A 186 -3.50 18.55 9.67
CA ILE A 186 -4.51 19.45 9.09
C ILE A 186 -5.43 18.67 8.13
N CYS A 187 -4.87 17.85 7.26
CA CYS A 187 -5.65 16.97 6.38
C CYS A 187 -6.50 15.97 7.19
N GLY A 188 -5.91 15.36 8.24
CA GLY A 188 -6.61 14.47 9.16
C GLY A 188 -7.77 15.17 9.89
N LEU A 189 -7.58 16.43 10.30
CA LEU A 189 -8.64 17.24 10.92
C LEU A 189 -9.77 17.53 9.91
N GLY A 190 -9.45 17.87 8.67
CA GLY A 190 -10.45 18.05 7.61
C GLY A 190 -11.29 16.78 7.40
N MET A 191 -10.64 15.62 7.36
CA MET A 191 -11.31 14.32 7.29
C MET A 191 -12.17 14.05 8.53
N LEU A 192 -11.66 14.32 9.73
CA LEU A 192 -12.40 14.18 10.98
C LEU A 192 -13.65 15.05 10.98
N CYS A 193 -13.56 16.31 10.58
CA CYS A 193 -14.70 17.22 10.49
C CYS A 193 -15.77 16.67 9.54
N VAL A 194 -15.38 16.17 8.36
CA VAL A 194 -16.33 15.62 7.39
C VAL A 194 -17.06 14.40 7.98
N TYR A 195 -16.35 13.45 8.54
CA TYR A 195 -16.99 12.26 9.10
C TYR A 195 -17.70 12.50 10.44
N ALA A 196 -17.31 13.50 11.22
CA ALA A 196 -17.96 13.83 12.47
C ALA A 196 -19.27 14.63 12.26
N PHE A 197 -19.26 15.60 11.36
CA PHE A 197 -20.36 16.58 11.25
C PHE A 197 -21.24 16.41 10.01
N TRP A 198 -20.74 15.81 8.93
CA TRP A 198 -21.51 15.59 7.72
C TRP A 198 -21.93 14.14 7.57
N VAL A 199 -23.25 13.89 7.61
CA VAL A 199 -23.87 12.61 7.29
C VAL A 199 -24.83 12.81 6.14
N PRO A 200 -24.55 12.29 4.96
CA PRO A 200 -25.51 12.23 3.87
C PRO A 200 -26.85 11.64 4.31
N ALA A 201 -27.96 12.21 3.83
CA ALA A 201 -29.29 11.75 4.22
C ALA A 201 -29.53 10.26 3.94
N GLU A 202 -28.99 9.78 2.81
CA GLU A 202 -29.07 8.39 2.38
C GLU A 202 -28.37 7.44 3.38
N GLN A 203 -27.26 7.90 4.00
CA GLN A 203 -26.51 7.13 4.98
C GLN A 203 -27.20 7.09 6.35
N LYS A 204 -28.01 8.11 6.70
CA LYS A 204 -28.69 8.15 8.00
C LYS A 204 -29.66 7.00 8.21
N GLU A 205 -30.43 6.63 7.17
CA GLU A 205 -31.35 5.52 7.23
C GLU A 205 -30.60 4.17 7.35
N GLU A 206 -29.50 4.08 6.68
CA GLU A 206 -28.70 2.87 6.64
C GLU A 206 -27.94 2.62 7.93
N LEU A 207 -27.38 3.67 8.54
CA LEU A 207 -26.75 3.59 9.86
C LEU A 207 -27.73 3.18 10.97
N LYS A 208 -29.03 3.44 10.78
CA LYS A 208 -30.09 2.94 11.67
C LYS A 208 -30.32 1.43 11.49
N LYS A 209 -30.25 0.92 10.25
CA LYS A 209 -30.40 -0.52 9.94
C LYS A 209 -29.19 -1.35 10.34
N GLU A 210 -27.97 -0.79 10.22
CA GLU A 210 -26.72 -1.44 10.62
C GLU A 210 -26.53 -1.57 12.14
N ALA A 211 -27.37 -0.91 12.91
CA ALA A 211 -27.44 -1.13 14.36
C ALA A 211 -28.16 -2.45 14.73
N ASP A 212 -28.67 -3.21 13.75
CA ASP A 212 -29.31 -4.51 13.99
C ASP A 212 -28.23 -5.59 14.27
N PRO A 213 -28.26 -6.23 15.44
CA PRO A 213 -27.30 -7.28 15.81
C PRO A 213 -27.35 -8.53 14.92
N ASN A 214 -28.37 -8.69 14.08
CA ASN A 214 -28.59 -9.86 13.23
C ASN A 214 -28.10 -9.69 11.77
N ALA A 215 -27.44 -8.59 11.43
CA ALA A 215 -26.86 -8.41 10.10
C ALA A 215 -25.69 -9.39 9.87
N ALA A 216 -25.74 -10.17 8.78
CA ALA A 216 -24.67 -11.12 8.45
C ALA A 216 -23.34 -10.43 8.22
N PRO A 217 -22.22 -10.96 8.75
CA PRO A 217 -20.87 -10.40 8.55
C PRO A 217 -20.47 -10.49 7.07
N ASN A 218 -19.92 -9.39 6.55
CA ASN A 218 -19.52 -9.26 5.14
C ASN A 218 -18.01 -9.34 4.90
N ASN A 219 -17.19 -9.46 5.97
CA ASN A 219 -15.76 -9.62 5.88
C ASN A 219 -15.37 -11.06 6.23
N PRO A 220 -14.27 -11.58 5.65
CA PRO A 220 -13.80 -12.91 5.99
C PRO A 220 -13.47 -12.98 7.48
N SER A 221 -14.06 -13.96 8.16
CA SER A 221 -13.82 -14.19 9.58
C SER A 221 -12.38 -14.69 9.80
N PHE A 222 -11.85 -14.50 11.00
CA PHE A 222 -10.53 -15.04 11.37
C PHE A 222 -10.43 -16.56 11.13
N LYS A 223 -11.52 -17.29 11.32
CA LYS A 223 -11.58 -18.74 11.01
C LYS A 223 -11.41 -19.01 9.52
N GLU A 224 -12.02 -18.21 8.66
CA GLU A 224 -11.88 -18.35 7.20
C GLU A 224 -10.46 -18.01 6.75
N MET A 225 -9.84 -16.99 7.33
CA MET A 225 -8.44 -16.64 7.07
C MET A 225 -7.47 -17.78 7.47
N ILE A 226 -7.69 -18.40 8.63
CA ILE A 226 -6.91 -19.59 9.04
C ILE A 226 -7.23 -20.80 8.13
N ALA A 227 -8.47 -20.96 7.68
CA ALA A 227 -8.85 -22.06 6.81
C ALA A 227 -8.13 -21.98 5.45
N VAL A 228 -8.00 -20.78 4.86
CA VAL A 228 -7.27 -20.61 3.59
C VAL A 228 -5.77 -20.87 3.75
N LEU A 229 -5.17 -20.58 4.93
CA LEU A 229 -3.76 -20.90 5.22
C LEU A 229 -3.46 -22.40 5.24
N LYS A 230 -4.49 -23.27 5.36
CA LYS A 230 -4.34 -24.73 5.25
C LYS A 230 -4.24 -25.21 3.79
N MET A 231 -4.46 -24.34 2.82
CA MET A 231 -4.40 -24.69 1.40
C MET A 231 -2.96 -24.65 0.89
N PRO A 232 -2.34 -25.79 0.51
CA PRO A 232 -0.91 -25.81 0.08
C PRO A 232 -0.65 -24.95 -1.15
N THR A 233 -1.62 -24.88 -2.05
CA THR A 233 -1.54 -24.10 -3.29
C THR A 233 -1.47 -22.58 -3.05
N LEU A 234 -1.99 -22.10 -1.92
CA LEU A 234 -1.88 -20.70 -1.54
C LEU A 234 -0.44 -20.32 -1.15
N TRP A 235 0.28 -21.22 -0.49
CA TRP A 235 1.65 -20.97 -0.04
C TRP A 235 2.63 -20.70 -1.18
N VAL A 236 2.36 -21.26 -2.36
CA VAL A 236 3.14 -20.98 -3.57
C VAL A 236 3.15 -19.48 -3.87
N LEU A 237 1.99 -18.85 -3.86
CA LEU A 237 1.88 -17.43 -4.13
C LEU A 237 2.32 -16.58 -2.92
N ILE A 238 2.04 -17.02 -1.69
CA ILE A 238 2.53 -16.35 -0.47
C ILE A 238 4.05 -16.21 -0.51
N VAL A 239 4.78 -17.28 -0.79
CA VAL A 239 6.26 -17.26 -0.87
C VAL A 239 6.73 -16.34 -1.99
N PHE A 240 6.11 -16.40 -3.16
CA PHE A 240 6.44 -15.50 -4.26
C PHE A 240 6.22 -14.03 -3.89
N MET A 241 5.07 -13.68 -3.30
CA MET A 241 4.76 -12.31 -2.87
C MET A 241 5.67 -11.83 -1.74
N LEU A 242 6.00 -12.72 -0.80
CA LEU A 242 6.91 -12.43 0.30
C LEU A 242 8.32 -12.11 -0.22
N LEU A 243 8.79 -12.79 -1.27
CA LEU A 243 10.10 -12.59 -1.87
C LEU A 243 10.14 -11.53 -2.98
N THR A 244 9.01 -10.92 -3.32
CA THR A 244 8.92 -9.86 -4.33
C THR A 244 8.24 -8.61 -3.77
N ASN A 245 6.94 -8.61 -3.59
CA ASN A 245 6.16 -7.42 -3.22
C ASN A 245 6.58 -6.77 -1.89
N THR A 246 7.24 -7.51 -1.00
CA THR A 246 7.86 -6.96 0.22
C THR A 246 8.84 -5.83 -0.09
N PHE A 247 9.57 -5.92 -1.19
CA PHE A 247 10.59 -4.93 -1.55
C PHE A 247 10.02 -3.63 -2.11
N TYR A 248 8.72 -3.56 -2.38
CA TYR A 248 8.01 -2.28 -2.53
C TYR A 248 8.21 -1.40 -1.29
N THR A 249 8.15 -1.95 -0.09
CA THR A 249 8.39 -1.16 1.14
C THR A 249 9.86 -1.15 1.52
N VAL A 250 10.54 -2.28 1.51
CA VAL A 250 11.92 -2.36 2.01
C VAL A 250 12.90 -1.60 1.11
N PHE A 251 12.78 -1.73 -0.20
CA PHE A 251 13.64 -0.98 -1.12
C PHE A 251 13.11 0.44 -1.37
N ASP A 252 11.88 0.56 -1.87
CA ASP A 252 11.37 1.84 -2.39
C ASP A 252 11.02 2.86 -1.30
N GLN A 253 10.60 2.42 -0.12
CA GLN A 253 10.20 3.34 0.95
C GLN A 253 11.27 3.49 2.04
N GLN A 254 12.11 2.47 2.28
CA GLN A 254 13.13 2.56 3.33
C GLN A 254 14.48 2.99 2.82
N MET A 255 14.95 2.46 1.66
CA MET A 255 16.33 2.67 1.18
C MET A 255 16.43 3.69 0.07
N PHE A 256 15.57 3.59 -0.95
CA PHE A 256 15.66 4.42 -2.16
C PHE A 256 15.61 5.93 -1.88
N PRO A 257 14.78 6.49 -0.96
CA PRO A 257 14.77 7.93 -0.71
C PRO A 257 16.12 8.48 -0.24
N ASN A 258 16.82 7.71 0.61
CA ASN A 258 18.14 8.08 1.12
C ASN A 258 19.20 7.99 0.03
N TYR A 259 19.26 6.87 -0.67
CA TYR A 259 20.15 6.66 -1.80
C TYR A 259 19.95 7.74 -2.87
N TYR A 260 18.70 8.00 -3.28
CA TYR A 260 18.44 8.98 -4.33
C TYR A 260 18.87 10.41 -3.93
N ALA A 261 18.58 10.81 -2.69
CA ALA A 261 19.00 12.11 -2.20
C ALA A 261 20.53 12.26 -2.15
N SER A 262 21.28 11.17 -1.90
CA SER A 262 22.75 11.19 -1.87
C SER A 262 23.42 11.36 -3.24
N LEU A 263 22.67 11.19 -4.34
CA LEU A 263 23.18 11.38 -5.70
C LEU A 263 23.30 12.85 -6.09
N PHE A 264 22.77 13.77 -5.30
CA PHE A 264 22.77 15.21 -5.60
C PHE A 264 23.84 15.96 -4.83
N PRO A 265 24.30 17.11 -5.34
CA PRO A 265 25.32 17.93 -4.68
C PRO A 265 24.91 18.40 -3.27
N THR A 266 23.63 18.61 -3.03
CA THR A 266 23.09 18.94 -1.70
C THR A 266 21.86 18.10 -1.40
N THR A 267 21.67 17.82 -0.11
CA THR A 267 20.53 17.06 0.39
C THR A 267 19.19 17.73 0.06
N GLU A 268 19.15 19.06 0.07
CA GLU A 268 17.95 19.85 -0.21
C GLU A 268 17.48 19.65 -1.66
N ILE A 269 18.43 19.71 -2.62
CA ILE A 269 18.11 19.41 -4.03
C ILE A 269 17.63 17.98 -4.17
N GLY A 270 18.30 17.04 -3.53
CA GLY A 270 17.94 15.63 -3.54
C GLY A 270 16.52 15.38 -3.01
N ASN A 271 16.17 15.98 -1.87
CA ASN A 271 14.84 15.87 -1.27
C ASN A 271 13.74 16.47 -2.16
N ALA A 272 13.95 17.69 -2.68
CA ALA A 272 12.98 18.34 -3.57
C ALA A 272 12.75 17.52 -4.85
N THR A 273 13.84 17.02 -5.45
CA THR A 273 13.79 16.21 -6.67
C THR A 273 13.13 14.85 -6.39
N TYR A 274 13.42 14.20 -5.25
CA TYR A 274 12.77 12.96 -4.85
C TYR A 274 11.25 13.13 -4.69
N GLY A 275 10.79 14.18 -4.01
CA GLY A 275 9.36 14.47 -3.86
C GLY A 275 8.67 14.64 -5.21
N THR A 276 9.30 15.36 -6.14
CA THR A 276 8.80 15.55 -7.52
C THR A 276 8.76 14.23 -8.29
N LEU A 277 9.83 13.45 -8.23
CA LEU A 277 9.93 12.15 -8.90
C LEU A 277 8.87 11.17 -8.35
N ASN A 278 8.69 11.12 -7.03
CA ASN A 278 7.73 10.25 -6.38
C ASN A 278 6.28 10.64 -6.74
N SER A 279 5.98 11.94 -6.78
CA SER A 279 4.68 12.44 -7.25
C SER A 279 4.39 12.01 -8.69
N PHE A 280 5.35 12.20 -9.59
CA PHE A 280 5.22 11.82 -11.00
C PHE A 280 5.07 10.31 -11.17
N GLN A 281 5.82 9.51 -10.40
CA GLN A 281 5.73 8.05 -10.41
C GLN A 281 4.32 7.58 -9.99
N VAL A 282 3.74 8.15 -8.92
CA VAL A 282 2.38 7.79 -8.46
C VAL A 282 1.32 8.17 -9.51
N PHE A 283 1.49 9.30 -10.18
CA PHE A 283 0.62 9.68 -11.29
C PHE A 283 0.69 8.68 -12.46
N LEU A 284 1.90 8.28 -12.86
CA LEU A 284 2.10 7.24 -13.89
C LEU A 284 1.53 5.89 -13.46
N GLU A 285 1.70 5.51 -12.18
CA GLU A 285 1.15 4.27 -11.63
C GLU A 285 -0.37 4.22 -11.77
N SER A 286 -1.03 5.34 -11.52
CA SER A 286 -2.49 5.44 -11.73
C SER A 286 -2.90 5.22 -13.18
N ALA A 287 -2.11 5.71 -14.14
CA ALA A 287 -2.34 5.43 -15.56
C ALA A 287 -2.07 3.96 -15.91
N MET A 288 -1.01 3.36 -15.33
CA MET A 288 -0.65 1.96 -15.55
C MET A 288 -1.69 0.98 -14.98
N MET A 289 -2.45 1.35 -13.94
CA MET A 289 -3.61 0.57 -13.47
C MET A 289 -4.65 0.33 -14.58
N GLY A 290 -4.80 1.27 -15.52
CA GLY A 290 -5.66 1.10 -16.71
C GLY A 290 -5.02 0.27 -17.83
N ILE A 291 -3.69 0.28 -17.95
CA ILE A 291 -2.94 -0.37 -19.04
C ILE A 291 -2.64 -1.84 -18.73
N VAL A 292 -2.31 -2.18 -17.49
CA VAL A 292 -1.93 -3.54 -17.09
C VAL A 292 -3.01 -4.59 -17.38
N PRO A 293 -4.33 -4.34 -17.24
CA PRO A 293 -5.35 -5.28 -17.69
C PRO A 293 -5.27 -5.61 -19.18
N ILE A 294 -4.85 -4.65 -20.04
CA ILE A 294 -4.65 -4.86 -21.47
C ILE A 294 -3.42 -5.74 -21.71
N ILE A 295 -2.33 -5.50 -20.98
CA ILE A 295 -1.14 -6.36 -21.03
C ILE A 295 -1.51 -7.78 -20.59
N MET A 296 -2.24 -7.92 -19.47
CA MET A 296 -2.67 -9.21 -18.94
C MET A 296 -3.53 -10.00 -19.94
N LYS A 297 -4.43 -9.34 -20.67
CA LYS A 297 -5.19 -9.99 -21.76
C LYS A 297 -4.30 -10.53 -22.89
N LYS A 298 -3.14 -9.93 -23.14
CA LYS A 298 -2.20 -10.39 -24.18
C LYS A 298 -1.31 -11.54 -23.72
N ILE A 299 -0.75 -11.45 -22.52
CA ILE A 299 0.29 -12.37 -22.04
C ILE A 299 -0.18 -13.36 -20.97
N GLY A 300 -1.37 -13.17 -20.41
CA GLY A 300 -1.94 -14.00 -19.35
C GLY A 300 -1.62 -13.49 -17.93
N VAL A 301 -2.29 -14.07 -16.94
CA VAL A 301 -2.19 -13.67 -15.52
C VAL A 301 -0.84 -14.04 -14.95
N ARG A 302 -0.43 -15.31 -15.09
CA ARG A 302 0.87 -15.80 -14.62
C ARG A 302 2.04 -15.01 -15.18
N ASN A 303 2.05 -14.81 -16.50
CA ASN A 303 3.15 -14.11 -17.16
C ASN A 303 3.22 -12.63 -16.77
N SER A 304 2.08 -12.02 -16.43
CA SER A 304 2.04 -10.64 -15.89
C SER A 304 2.69 -10.54 -14.51
N LEU A 305 2.47 -11.52 -13.62
CA LEU A 305 3.17 -11.61 -12.33
C LEU A 305 4.69 -11.77 -12.51
N LEU A 306 5.10 -12.67 -13.41
CA LEU A 306 6.51 -12.89 -13.71
C LEU A 306 7.16 -11.66 -14.35
N LEU A 307 6.43 -10.93 -15.21
CA LEU A 307 6.88 -9.65 -15.76
C LEU A 307 7.09 -8.61 -14.66
N GLY A 308 6.18 -8.51 -13.68
CA GLY A 308 6.33 -7.64 -12.52
C GLY A 308 7.62 -7.95 -11.73
N ALA A 309 7.88 -9.23 -11.44
CA ALA A 309 9.12 -9.66 -10.78
C ALA A 309 10.37 -9.38 -11.64
N THR A 310 10.28 -9.53 -12.97
CA THR A 310 11.38 -9.20 -13.89
C THR A 310 11.70 -7.71 -13.86
N VAL A 311 10.68 -6.85 -13.92
CA VAL A 311 10.83 -5.39 -13.84
C VAL A 311 11.46 -5.00 -12.50
N MET A 312 10.99 -5.57 -11.38
CA MET A 312 11.54 -5.33 -10.04
C MET A 312 13.01 -5.75 -9.94
N PHE A 313 13.35 -6.96 -10.39
CA PHE A 313 14.72 -7.47 -10.42
C PHE A 313 15.65 -6.51 -11.17
N LEU A 314 15.28 -6.14 -12.40
CA LEU A 314 16.10 -5.26 -13.23
C LEU A 314 16.21 -3.87 -12.60
N ARG A 315 15.11 -3.28 -12.14
CA ARG A 315 15.05 -1.95 -11.58
C ARG A 315 15.93 -1.81 -10.33
N ILE A 316 15.80 -2.72 -9.37
CA ILE A 316 16.61 -2.68 -8.14
C ILE A 316 18.08 -2.93 -8.45
N GLY A 317 18.39 -3.91 -9.31
CA GLY A 317 19.76 -4.19 -9.75
C GLY A 317 20.40 -3.00 -10.49
N LEU A 318 19.67 -2.33 -11.38
CA LEU A 318 20.15 -1.17 -12.10
C LEU A 318 20.42 0.05 -11.19
N CYS A 319 19.63 0.22 -10.10
CA CYS A 319 19.96 1.22 -9.07
C CYS A 319 21.29 0.92 -8.35
N GLY A 320 21.71 -0.35 -8.30
CA GLY A 320 23.04 -0.72 -7.79
C GLY A 320 24.17 -0.48 -8.81
N VAL A 321 23.85 -0.34 -10.10
CA VAL A 321 24.83 -0.09 -11.18
C VAL A 321 25.04 1.39 -11.43
N PHE A 322 23.94 2.14 -11.60
CA PHE A 322 23.96 3.55 -11.96
C PHE A 322 24.02 4.45 -10.73
N HIS A 323 24.73 5.57 -10.87
CA HIS A 323 24.93 6.55 -9.79
C HIS A 323 24.64 7.99 -10.25
N ASP A 324 24.18 8.19 -11.48
CA ASP A 324 23.78 9.51 -11.93
C ASP A 324 22.27 9.73 -11.69
N PRO A 325 21.86 10.92 -11.23
CA PRO A 325 20.49 11.19 -10.84
C PRO A 325 19.47 10.99 -11.98
N VAL A 326 19.88 11.29 -13.23
CA VAL A 326 18.96 11.22 -14.39
C VAL A 326 18.64 9.76 -14.72
N THR A 327 19.66 8.92 -14.87
CA THR A 327 19.47 7.49 -15.17
C THR A 327 18.72 6.79 -14.04
N VAL A 328 19.05 7.07 -12.78
CA VAL A 328 18.36 6.51 -11.62
C VAL A 328 16.90 6.97 -11.57
N SER A 329 16.58 8.22 -11.96
CA SER A 329 15.20 8.69 -12.08
C SER A 329 14.41 7.90 -13.12
N ILE A 330 15.00 7.67 -14.30
CA ILE A 330 14.37 6.87 -15.35
C ILE A 330 14.13 5.43 -14.86
N VAL A 331 15.13 4.82 -14.22
CA VAL A 331 15.01 3.47 -13.63
C VAL A 331 13.91 3.44 -12.57
N LYS A 332 13.81 4.46 -11.71
CA LYS A 332 12.75 4.55 -10.69
C LYS A 332 11.35 4.59 -11.30
N LEU A 333 11.14 5.23 -12.44
CA LEU A 333 9.83 5.32 -13.08
C LEU A 333 9.27 3.95 -13.52
N PHE A 334 10.12 2.93 -13.72
CA PHE A 334 9.63 1.56 -13.96
C PHE A 334 8.84 0.98 -12.77
N HIS A 335 8.98 1.56 -11.58
CA HIS A 335 8.15 1.22 -10.44
C HIS A 335 6.65 1.45 -10.68
N SER A 336 6.31 2.44 -11.51
CA SER A 336 4.91 2.75 -11.84
C SER A 336 4.18 1.62 -12.57
N ILE A 337 4.89 0.78 -13.31
CA ILE A 337 4.30 -0.41 -13.96
C ILE A 337 4.39 -1.65 -13.06
N GLU A 338 5.39 -1.71 -12.20
CA GLU A 338 5.67 -2.85 -11.32
C GLU A 338 4.51 -3.09 -10.33
N VAL A 339 4.06 -2.04 -9.62
CA VAL A 339 2.99 -2.14 -8.62
C VAL A 339 1.69 -2.70 -9.23
N PRO A 340 1.16 -2.15 -10.36
CA PRO A 340 0.01 -2.72 -11.03
C PRO A 340 0.21 -4.16 -11.52
N LEU A 341 1.43 -4.54 -11.93
CA LEU A 341 1.77 -5.90 -12.36
C LEU A 341 1.82 -6.92 -11.21
N PHE A 342 1.91 -6.49 -9.96
CA PHE A 342 1.71 -7.36 -8.80
C PHE A 342 0.26 -7.36 -8.35
N CYS A 343 -0.34 -6.20 -8.14
CA CYS A 343 -1.65 -6.05 -7.54
C CYS A 343 -2.77 -6.69 -8.37
N LEU A 344 -2.89 -6.31 -9.66
CA LEU A 344 -3.99 -6.73 -10.50
C LEU A 344 -3.91 -8.21 -10.91
N PRO A 345 -2.75 -8.74 -11.37
CA PRO A 345 -2.64 -10.15 -11.67
C PRO A 345 -2.74 -11.04 -10.43
N ALA A 346 -2.27 -10.61 -9.24
CA ALA A 346 -2.45 -11.38 -8.01
C ALA A 346 -3.92 -11.57 -7.68
N PHE A 347 -4.72 -10.49 -7.72
CA PHE A 347 -6.16 -10.60 -7.50
C PHE A 347 -6.81 -11.52 -8.55
N ARG A 348 -6.42 -11.37 -9.83
CA ARG A 348 -6.95 -12.22 -10.90
C ARG A 348 -6.50 -13.67 -10.78
N TYR A 349 -5.30 -13.94 -10.29
CA TYR A 349 -4.81 -15.29 -10.01
C TYR A 349 -5.70 -16.01 -8.97
N PHE A 350 -6.08 -15.30 -7.91
CA PHE A 350 -6.98 -15.86 -6.90
C PHE A 350 -8.37 -16.17 -7.46
N THR A 351 -8.95 -15.28 -8.26
CA THR A 351 -10.27 -15.52 -8.87
C THR A 351 -10.23 -16.60 -9.94
N LEU A 352 -9.08 -16.89 -10.53
CA LEU A 352 -8.89 -17.92 -11.56
C LEU A 352 -8.71 -19.32 -10.96
N HIS A 353 -7.84 -19.45 -9.96
CA HIS A 353 -7.43 -20.77 -9.45
C HIS A 353 -8.20 -21.24 -8.22
N PHE A 354 -8.96 -20.37 -7.57
CA PHE A 354 -9.70 -20.69 -6.35
C PHE A 354 -11.17 -20.30 -6.48
N ASP A 355 -12.01 -20.79 -5.55
CA ASP A 355 -13.42 -20.38 -5.46
C ASP A 355 -13.52 -18.85 -5.33
N THR A 356 -14.29 -18.24 -6.21
CA THR A 356 -14.48 -16.78 -6.27
C THR A 356 -15.02 -16.19 -4.96
N LYS A 357 -15.74 -16.98 -4.16
CA LYS A 357 -16.23 -16.56 -2.84
C LYS A 357 -15.09 -16.29 -1.85
N LEU A 358 -13.94 -16.95 -2.04
CA LEU A 358 -12.75 -16.78 -1.19
C LEU A 358 -11.78 -15.74 -1.71
N SER A 359 -12.00 -15.15 -2.89
CA SER A 359 -11.03 -14.31 -3.58
C SER A 359 -10.55 -13.11 -2.74
N ALA A 360 -11.45 -12.44 -2.02
CA ALA A 360 -11.09 -11.32 -1.14
C ALA A 360 -10.20 -11.77 0.04
N THR A 361 -10.56 -12.91 0.66
CA THR A 361 -9.76 -13.49 1.76
C THR A 361 -8.39 -13.92 1.27
N LEU A 362 -8.33 -14.58 0.12
CA LEU A 362 -7.09 -15.05 -0.49
C LEU A 362 -6.18 -13.89 -0.90
N TYR A 363 -6.73 -12.81 -1.44
CA TYR A 363 -5.97 -11.61 -1.77
C TYR A 363 -5.40 -10.93 -0.51
N MET A 364 -6.22 -10.82 0.54
CA MET A 364 -5.76 -10.24 1.80
C MET A 364 -4.65 -11.09 2.43
N VAL A 365 -4.81 -12.39 2.51
CA VAL A 365 -3.83 -13.32 3.12
C VAL A 365 -2.62 -13.52 2.21
N GLY A 366 -2.84 -13.82 0.94
CA GLY A 366 -1.79 -14.19 0.00
C GLY A 366 -1.01 -13.02 -0.58
N PHE A 367 -1.52 -11.80 -0.49
CA PHE A 367 -0.86 -10.60 -1.00
C PHE A 367 -0.53 -9.61 0.12
N GLN A 368 -1.53 -9.07 0.82
CA GLN A 368 -1.30 -8.02 1.81
C GLN A 368 -0.58 -8.53 3.06
N ILE A 369 -1.07 -9.61 3.68
CA ILE A 369 -0.44 -10.19 4.88
C ILE A 369 0.95 -10.77 4.53
N ALA A 370 1.09 -11.44 3.39
CA ALA A 370 2.39 -11.95 2.94
C ALA A 370 3.44 -10.84 2.84
N SER A 371 3.08 -9.69 2.27
CA SER A 371 3.97 -8.53 2.19
C SER A 371 4.35 -7.97 3.56
N GLN A 372 3.40 -7.85 4.49
CA GLN A 372 3.67 -7.39 5.86
C GLN A 372 4.59 -8.36 6.62
N VAL A 373 4.35 -9.67 6.50
CA VAL A 373 5.25 -10.70 7.07
C VAL A 373 6.65 -10.59 6.49
N GLY A 374 6.76 -10.39 5.18
CA GLY A 374 8.04 -10.14 4.52
C GLY A 374 8.77 -8.92 5.09
N GLN A 375 8.07 -7.81 5.33
CA GLN A 375 8.66 -6.62 5.95
C GLN A 375 9.16 -6.90 7.37
N VAL A 376 8.41 -7.64 8.18
CA VAL A 376 8.86 -8.07 9.52
C VAL A 376 10.18 -8.84 9.43
N ILE A 377 10.31 -9.71 8.44
CA ILE A 377 11.49 -10.59 8.28
C ILE A 377 12.68 -9.81 7.70
N PHE A 378 12.48 -8.99 6.66
CA PHE A 378 13.56 -8.45 5.84
C PHE A 378 14.00 -7.04 6.21
N SER A 379 13.15 -6.18 6.81
CA SER A 379 13.51 -4.77 7.02
C SER A 379 14.73 -4.61 7.92
N THR A 380 14.78 -5.28 9.07
CA THR A 380 15.90 -5.16 10.00
C THR A 380 17.20 -5.81 9.45
N PRO A 381 17.20 -7.05 8.94
CA PRO A 381 18.41 -7.65 8.40
C PRO A 381 19.00 -6.90 7.20
N LEU A 382 18.14 -6.42 6.28
CA LEU A 382 18.62 -5.65 5.12
C LEU A 382 19.06 -4.24 5.52
N GLY A 383 18.43 -3.62 6.52
CA GLY A 383 18.93 -2.38 7.11
C GLY A 383 20.31 -2.55 7.75
N SER A 384 20.53 -3.65 8.48
CA SER A 384 21.85 -3.98 9.04
C SER A 384 22.88 -4.26 7.93
N LEU A 385 22.49 -4.96 6.88
CA LEU A 385 23.37 -5.20 5.71
C LEU A 385 23.78 -3.87 5.06
N HIS A 386 22.81 -2.94 4.93
CA HIS A 386 23.06 -1.61 4.38
C HIS A 386 24.04 -0.80 5.25
N ASP A 387 23.91 -0.85 6.58
CA ASP A 387 24.82 -0.16 7.49
C ASP A 387 26.28 -0.67 7.36
N HIS A 388 26.47 -1.98 7.09
CA HIS A 388 27.81 -2.60 6.98
C HIS A 388 28.42 -2.52 5.58
N LEU A 389 27.61 -2.66 4.53
CA LEU A 389 28.09 -2.82 3.16
C LEU A 389 27.72 -1.66 2.23
N GLY A 390 26.80 -0.78 2.66
CA GLY A 390 26.29 0.34 1.86
C GLY A 390 25.23 -0.06 0.84
N ASP A 391 24.85 0.92 0.00
CA ASP A 391 23.73 0.81 -0.97
C ASP A 391 23.93 -0.33 -1.96
N ARG A 392 25.05 -0.35 -2.64
CA ARG A 392 25.30 -1.19 -3.81
C ARG A 392 25.21 -2.68 -3.53
N PRO A 393 25.92 -3.25 -2.54
CA PRO A 393 25.83 -4.67 -2.19
C PRO A 393 24.42 -5.03 -1.68
N THR A 394 23.78 -4.13 -0.96
CA THR A 394 22.41 -4.34 -0.44
C THR A 394 21.41 -4.43 -1.59
N PHE A 395 21.48 -3.53 -2.59
CA PHE A 395 20.61 -3.57 -3.76
C PHE A 395 20.82 -4.82 -4.61
N PHE A 396 22.06 -5.27 -4.79
CA PHE A 396 22.34 -6.54 -5.47
C PHE A 396 21.81 -7.73 -4.68
N THR A 397 21.88 -7.71 -3.33
CA THR A 397 21.31 -8.76 -2.50
C THR A 397 19.80 -8.81 -2.65
N ILE A 398 19.10 -7.68 -2.59
CA ILE A 398 17.65 -7.62 -2.81
C ILE A 398 17.29 -8.07 -4.22
N SER A 399 17.99 -7.58 -5.23
CA SER A 399 17.81 -7.99 -6.63
C SER A 399 18.02 -9.50 -6.80
N GLY A 400 19.02 -10.07 -6.14
CA GLY A 400 19.28 -11.51 -6.13
C GLY A 400 18.14 -12.33 -5.49
N ILE A 401 17.54 -11.83 -4.40
CA ILE A 401 16.36 -12.46 -3.78
C ILE A 401 15.18 -12.42 -4.75
N VAL A 402 14.94 -11.29 -5.41
CA VAL A 402 13.86 -11.15 -6.41
C VAL A 402 14.11 -12.07 -7.62
N LEU A 403 15.36 -12.20 -8.08
CA LEU A 403 15.72 -13.16 -9.13
C LEU A 403 15.44 -14.61 -8.72
N ALA A 404 15.77 -14.98 -7.49
CA ALA A 404 15.44 -16.30 -6.96
C ALA A 404 13.93 -16.52 -6.90
N ALA A 405 13.16 -15.49 -6.49
CA ALA A 405 11.71 -15.53 -6.51
C ALA A 405 11.14 -15.63 -7.94
N LEU A 406 11.72 -14.94 -8.91
CA LEU A 406 11.35 -15.05 -10.32
C LEU A 406 11.57 -16.47 -10.85
N ILE A 407 12.74 -17.06 -10.57
CA ILE A 407 13.06 -18.45 -10.95
C ILE A 407 12.06 -19.41 -10.29
N TYR A 408 11.82 -19.27 -8.98
CA TYR A 408 10.81 -20.03 -8.25
C TYR A 408 9.44 -19.89 -8.92
N GLY A 409 9.01 -18.67 -9.23
CA GLY A 409 7.71 -18.39 -9.86
C GLY A 409 7.55 -19.05 -11.24
N ILE A 410 8.62 -19.12 -12.04
CA ILE A 410 8.60 -19.78 -13.34
C ILE A 410 8.26 -21.28 -13.21
N PHE A 411 8.73 -21.95 -12.17
CA PHE A 411 8.49 -23.39 -12.00
C PHE A 411 7.23 -23.71 -11.19
N VAL A 412 6.78 -22.84 -10.30
CA VAL A 412 5.81 -23.20 -9.27
C VAL A 412 4.47 -22.47 -9.43
N ILE A 413 4.43 -21.24 -9.99
CA ILE A 413 3.17 -20.54 -10.26
C ILE A 413 2.44 -21.23 -11.42
N LYS A 414 1.19 -21.63 -11.19
CA LYS A 414 0.35 -22.34 -12.17
C LYS A 414 0.08 -21.49 -13.40
N LYS A 415 0.02 -22.15 -14.54
CA LYS A 415 -0.41 -21.52 -15.80
C LYS A 415 -1.92 -21.25 -15.75
N ASP A 416 -2.38 -20.29 -16.54
CA ASP A 416 -3.77 -19.83 -16.54
C ASP A 416 -4.80 -20.91 -16.97
N ASP A 417 -4.34 -21.96 -17.65
CA ASP A 417 -5.14 -23.12 -18.09
C ASP A 417 -5.06 -24.33 -17.15
N GLN A 418 -4.28 -24.24 -16.07
CA GLN A 418 -4.09 -25.31 -15.11
C GLN A 418 -4.93 -25.09 -13.85
N GLU A 419 -5.62 -26.16 -13.39
CA GLU A 419 -6.39 -26.16 -12.13
C GLU A 419 -7.26 -24.90 -11.96
N VAL A 420 -8.12 -24.65 -12.94
CA VAL A 420 -9.07 -23.53 -12.90
C VAL A 420 -10.19 -23.91 -11.93
N GLY A 421 -10.16 -23.32 -10.73
CA GLY A 421 -11.16 -23.55 -9.67
C GLY A 421 -12.23 -22.45 -9.57
N GLY A 422 -12.03 -21.34 -10.30
CA GLY A 422 -12.89 -20.17 -10.30
C GLY A 422 -13.27 -19.69 -11.70
N ASP A 423 -13.20 -18.39 -11.94
CA ASP A 423 -13.54 -17.78 -13.22
C ASP A 423 -12.41 -17.99 -14.25
N PRO A 424 -12.64 -18.66 -15.38
CA PRO A 424 -11.63 -18.84 -16.42
C PRO A 424 -11.10 -17.51 -16.97
N PHE A 425 -9.82 -17.49 -17.30
CA PHE A 425 -9.19 -16.36 -17.96
C PHE A 425 -8.67 -16.79 -19.33
N TYR A 426 -9.07 -16.08 -20.36
CA TYR A 426 -8.62 -16.33 -21.73
C TYR A 426 -7.89 -15.10 -22.28
N THR A 427 -6.73 -15.33 -22.85
CA THR A 427 -5.99 -14.30 -23.59
C THR A 427 -6.71 -13.99 -24.91
N ASP A 428 -6.45 -12.80 -25.48
CA ASP A 428 -7.02 -12.41 -26.80
C ASP A 428 -6.72 -13.44 -27.90
N LYS A 429 -5.56 -14.11 -27.82
CA LYS A 429 -5.17 -15.17 -28.76
C LYS A 429 -6.05 -16.42 -28.60
N GLN A 430 -6.33 -16.82 -27.36
CA GLN A 430 -7.19 -17.96 -27.05
C GLN A 430 -8.64 -17.68 -27.44
N LEU A 431 -9.16 -16.49 -27.15
CA LEU A 431 -10.50 -16.08 -27.56
C LEU A 431 -10.69 -16.14 -29.08
N LYS A 432 -9.75 -15.58 -29.85
CA LYS A 432 -9.79 -15.67 -31.32
C LYS A 432 -9.74 -17.12 -31.85
N ALA A 433 -8.93 -17.98 -31.21
CA ALA A 433 -8.87 -19.39 -31.58
C ALA A 433 -10.19 -20.14 -31.30
N MET A 434 -10.85 -19.82 -30.17
CA MET A 434 -12.16 -20.38 -29.80
C MET A 434 -13.28 -19.91 -30.75
N GLU A 435 -13.25 -18.65 -31.18
CA GLU A 435 -14.18 -18.10 -32.18
C GLU A 435 -14.00 -18.77 -33.54
N ALA A 436 -12.74 -18.92 -33.99
CA ALA A 436 -12.43 -19.59 -35.23
C ALA A 436 -12.80 -21.09 -35.27
N SER A 437 -12.83 -21.76 -34.10
CA SER A 437 -13.26 -23.16 -33.99
C SER A 437 -14.78 -23.35 -33.98
N LYS A 438 -15.55 -22.28 -33.79
CA LYS A 438 -17.02 -22.27 -33.80
C LYS A 438 -17.62 -21.84 -35.12
N ALA A 439 -16.82 -21.22 -35.99
CA ALA A 439 -17.18 -20.84 -37.35
C ALA A 439 -16.83 -21.96 -38.35
#